data_e9ca045e091372ffabd8b54561703d00
#
_entry.id   e9ca045e091372ffabd8b54561703d00
#
_cell.length_a   1.000
_cell.length_b   1.000
_cell.length_c   1.000
_cell.angle_alpha   90.00
_cell.angle_beta   90.00
_cell.angle_gamma   90.00
#
_symmetry.space_group_name_H-M   'P 1'
#
loop_
_entity.id
_entity.type
_entity.pdbx_description
1 polymer ?
#
loop_
_entity_poly.entity_id
_entity_poly.type
_entity_poly.pdbx_seq_one_letter_code
_entity_poly.pdbx_strand_id
1 'polypeptide(L)'
;MIDRSPSEWQADTPAAEETSGESQREPQTVAADPSPIPAVGEAATRRPTTATAHARASRLPTVTAPESPATLEATGLTLLYIAELVLKHLYVQGNLLGVEIARNIRLPFQIVQESLRWLKDEKCVEVSSGDVIGPASYHFHLSEMGRRRAREAFEQCRYVGPAPIPLEDYIAQCNRQAVAGITCSEEALEEAFGDLIIRDGLLNELGPAICSGKSIFIYGPPGNGKTMIAKGLGNF
;
A
#
# COMPACT_ATOMS: atom_id res chain seq x y z
N MET A 1 -26.57 -7.06 41.19
CA MET A 1 -26.65 -5.88 42.05
C MET A 1 -25.23 -5.64 42.60
N ILE A 2 -24.33 -5.05 41.80
CA ILE A 2 -23.09 -4.39 42.27
C ILE A 2 -22.83 -3.27 41.26
N ASP A 3 -23.19 -2.10 41.74
CA ASP A 3 -22.96 -0.80 41.10
C ASP A 3 -21.48 -0.45 41.26
N ARG A 4 -20.78 -0.13 40.15
CA ARG A 4 -19.48 0.49 40.17
C ARG A 4 -19.48 1.66 39.19
N SER A 5 -19.55 2.84 39.76
CA SER A 5 -19.37 4.13 39.10
C SER A 5 -17.94 4.32 38.57
N PRO A 6 -17.77 5.08 37.46
CA PRO A 6 -16.48 5.32 36.83
C PRO A 6 -15.84 6.62 37.35
N SER A 7 -15.05 6.52 38.39
CA SER A 7 -14.20 7.63 38.83
C SER A 7 -13.02 7.10 39.66
N GLU A 8 -11.97 6.63 39.01
CA GLU A 8 -10.61 6.48 39.59
C GLU A 8 -9.61 6.01 38.54
N TRP A 9 -9.20 6.94 37.69
CA TRP A 9 -7.93 6.88 36.98
C TRP A 9 -7.24 8.23 37.15
N GLN A 10 -6.65 8.47 38.32
CA GLN A 10 -5.64 9.50 38.50
C GLN A 10 -4.29 8.87 38.28
N ALA A 11 -3.61 9.34 37.24
CA ALA A 11 -2.23 8.99 36.96
C ALA A 11 -1.30 9.71 37.96
N ASP A 12 -0.58 8.96 38.77
CA ASP A 12 0.55 9.45 39.57
C ASP A 12 1.72 9.82 38.62
N THR A 13 2.00 11.11 38.54
CA THR A 13 3.22 11.64 37.94
C THR A 13 4.20 11.90 39.04
N PRO A 14 5.41 11.29 39.06
CA PRO A 14 6.44 11.67 40.03
C PRO A 14 7.06 13.02 39.64
N ALA A 15 7.17 13.89 40.63
CA ALA A 15 7.78 15.19 40.58
C ALA A 15 9.27 15.09 40.19
N ALA A 16 9.68 15.89 39.20
CA ALA A 16 11.09 16.11 38.86
C ALA A 16 11.71 17.09 39.87
N GLU A 17 12.76 16.67 40.55
CA GLU A 17 13.64 17.50 41.34
C GLU A 17 14.47 18.42 40.44
N GLU A 18 14.34 19.70 40.65
CA GLU A 18 15.20 20.77 40.10
C GLU A 18 16.56 20.67 40.80
N THR A 19 17.62 20.34 40.07
CA THR A 19 18.97 20.68 40.46
C THR A 19 19.57 21.65 39.46
N SER A 20 19.62 22.90 39.88
CA SER A 20 20.36 24.00 39.30
C SER A 20 21.87 23.71 39.32
N GLY A 21 22.47 23.74 38.13
CA GLY A 21 23.93 23.67 37.93
C GLY A 21 24.27 24.37 36.64
N GLU A 22 24.37 25.70 36.70
CA GLU A 22 24.96 26.56 35.68
C GLU A 22 26.41 26.22 35.44
N SER A 23 26.75 25.80 34.21
CA SER A 23 28.09 25.90 33.69
C SER A 23 28.03 26.38 32.26
N GLN A 24 28.27 27.67 32.11
CA GLN A 24 28.48 28.37 30.85
C GLN A 24 29.74 27.82 30.20
N ARG A 25 29.58 27.18 29.04
CA ARG A 25 30.67 26.92 28.06
C ARG A 25 30.30 27.65 26.79
N GLU A 26 31.02 28.71 26.49
CA GLU A 26 31.02 29.45 25.23
C GLU A 26 31.39 28.48 24.07
N PRO A 27 30.76 28.62 22.90
CA PRO A 27 31.19 27.87 21.70
C PRO A 27 32.44 28.53 21.12
N GLN A 28 33.56 27.84 21.16
CA GLN A 28 34.75 28.20 20.39
C GLN A 28 34.50 28.03 18.90
N THR A 29 34.47 29.17 18.21
CA THR A 29 34.47 29.27 16.76
C THR A 29 35.85 28.89 16.25
N VAL A 30 36.01 27.69 15.70
CA VAL A 30 37.21 27.29 14.94
C VAL A 30 37.01 27.81 13.52
N ALA A 31 37.76 28.84 13.19
CA ALA A 31 37.90 29.36 11.82
C ALA A 31 38.66 28.31 10.98
N ALA A 32 38.00 27.72 9.98
CA ALA A 32 38.62 26.89 8.99
C ALA A 32 39.21 27.78 7.88
N ASP A 33 40.48 27.69 7.71
CA ASP A 33 41.30 28.32 6.67
C ASP A 33 40.95 27.70 5.28
N PRO A 34 40.66 28.50 4.23
CA PRO A 34 40.34 27.95 2.92
C PRO A 34 41.66 27.66 2.15
N SER A 35 42.07 26.40 2.14
CA SER A 35 43.09 25.93 1.25
C SER A 35 42.62 25.92 -0.23
N PRO A 36 43.41 26.32 -1.20
CA PRO A 36 42.96 26.42 -2.60
C PRO A 36 42.80 25.04 -3.25
N ILE A 37 41.71 24.89 -3.97
CA ILE A 37 41.36 23.73 -4.78
C ILE A 37 42.34 23.63 -5.96
N PRO A 38 43.02 22.48 -6.22
CA PRO A 38 43.85 22.33 -7.41
C PRO A 38 42.97 22.23 -8.66
N ALA A 39 43.35 22.94 -9.71
CA ALA A 39 42.70 22.93 -11.01
C ALA A 39 42.70 21.51 -11.62
N VAL A 40 41.53 21.05 -11.93
CA VAL A 40 41.29 19.75 -12.61
C VAL A 40 41.61 19.93 -14.08
N GLY A 41 42.59 19.18 -14.54
CA GLY A 41 43.00 19.12 -15.96
C GLY A 41 41.87 18.55 -16.82
N GLU A 42 41.71 19.12 -18.00
CA GLU A 42 40.83 18.66 -19.07
C GLU A 42 41.14 17.20 -19.44
N ALA A 43 40.27 16.29 -19.08
CA ALA A 43 40.23 14.93 -19.61
C ALA A 43 38.99 14.76 -20.49
N ALA A 44 39.30 14.45 -21.75
CA ALA A 44 38.43 14.35 -22.91
C ALA A 44 37.09 13.66 -22.66
N THR A 45 36.03 14.40 -22.93
CA THR A 45 34.62 13.96 -23.04
C THR A 45 34.49 12.96 -24.19
N ARG A 46 34.42 11.66 -23.89
CA ARG A 46 33.79 10.70 -24.78
C ARG A 46 32.35 10.49 -24.28
N ARG A 47 31.42 11.15 -24.96
CA ARG A 47 29.98 10.81 -24.84
C ARG A 47 29.76 9.40 -25.39
N PRO A 48 29.22 8.47 -24.64
CA PRO A 48 28.69 7.23 -25.22
C PRO A 48 27.36 7.55 -25.93
N THR A 49 27.31 7.08 -27.16
CA THR A 49 26.22 7.20 -28.13
C THR A 49 24.92 6.59 -27.54
N THR A 50 23.88 7.38 -27.53
CA THR A 50 22.49 7.08 -27.09
C THR A 50 21.78 6.11 -28.04
N ALA A 51 22.18 4.87 -28.13
CA ALA A 51 21.46 3.89 -28.97
C ALA A 51 21.25 2.49 -28.36
N THR A 52 21.61 2.25 -27.09
CA THR A 52 21.48 0.89 -26.53
C THR A 52 20.81 0.84 -25.15
N ALA A 53 20.24 1.95 -24.69
CA ALA A 53 19.69 2.07 -23.33
C ALA A 53 18.20 1.68 -23.19
N HIS A 54 17.52 1.26 -24.26
CA HIS A 54 16.06 0.97 -24.19
C HIS A 54 15.69 -0.52 -24.21
N ALA A 55 16.62 -1.45 -24.07
CA ALA A 55 16.33 -2.88 -24.16
C ALA A 55 16.61 -3.68 -22.86
N ARG A 56 16.84 -3.03 -21.73
CA ARG A 56 16.96 -3.70 -20.42
C ARG A 56 15.89 -3.21 -19.45
N ALA A 57 14.64 -3.32 -19.86
CA ALA A 57 13.54 -3.21 -18.93
C ALA A 57 13.61 -4.38 -17.95
N SER A 58 14.03 -4.06 -16.73
CA SER A 58 13.72 -4.73 -15.46
C SER A 58 13.03 -6.09 -15.58
N ARG A 59 13.74 -7.16 -15.37
CA ARG A 59 13.15 -8.41 -14.89
C ARG A 59 12.88 -8.29 -13.39
N LEU A 60 11.98 -7.40 -13.02
CA LEU A 60 11.29 -7.54 -11.74
C LEU A 60 10.64 -8.93 -11.79
N PRO A 61 10.74 -9.75 -10.74
CA PRO A 61 9.94 -10.96 -10.66
C PRO A 61 8.50 -10.50 -10.90
N THR A 62 7.89 -11.02 -11.95
CA THR A 62 6.51 -10.68 -12.28
C THR A 62 5.71 -11.13 -11.09
N VAL A 63 5.36 -10.20 -10.21
CA VAL A 63 4.43 -10.47 -9.11
C VAL A 63 3.14 -10.88 -9.81
N THR A 64 2.94 -12.18 -9.95
CA THR A 64 1.75 -12.72 -10.57
C THR A 64 0.61 -12.37 -9.64
N ALA A 65 -0.24 -11.44 -10.06
CA ALA A 65 -1.44 -11.12 -9.31
C ALA A 65 -2.29 -12.39 -9.16
N PRO A 66 -3.02 -12.55 -8.05
CA PRO A 66 -3.97 -13.66 -7.89
C PRO A 66 -4.92 -13.70 -9.09
N GLU A 67 -5.24 -14.90 -9.54
CA GLU A 67 -6.21 -15.08 -10.63
C GLU A 67 -7.59 -14.58 -10.19
N SER A 68 -8.30 -13.93 -11.12
CA SER A 68 -9.66 -13.47 -10.86
C SER A 68 -10.60 -14.67 -10.76
N PRO A 69 -11.44 -14.79 -9.72
CA PRO A 69 -12.36 -15.91 -9.58
C PRO A 69 -13.38 -15.94 -10.73
N ALA A 70 -13.59 -17.12 -11.31
CA ALA A 70 -14.54 -17.28 -12.42
C ALA A 70 -15.98 -17.51 -11.94
N THR A 71 -16.17 -18.07 -10.75
CA THR A 71 -17.48 -18.41 -10.16
C THR A 71 -17.60 -17.91 -8.73
N LEU A 72 -18.83 -17.87 -8.22
CA LEU A 72 -19.10 -17.51 -6.83
C LEU A 72 -18.38 -18.46 -5.86
N GLU A 73 -18.39 -19.76 -6.12
CA GLU A 73 -17.74 -20.75 -5.27
C GLU A 73 -16.22 -20.52 -5.23
N ALA A 74 -15.60 -20.12 -6.33
CA ALA A 74 -14.19 -19.82 -6.40
C ALA A 74 -13.79 -18.59 -5.57
N THR A 75 -14.74 -17.73 -5.21
CA THR A 75 -14.46 -16.61 -4.30
C THR A 75 -14.31 -17.03 -2.84
N GLY A 76 -14.78 -18.22 -2.46
CA GLY A 76 -14.90 -18.65 -1.07
C GLY A 76 -15.93 -17.86 -0.26
N LEU A 77 -16.74 -17.00 -0.89
CA LEU A 77 -17.74 -16.14 -0.25
C LEU A 77 -19.14 -16.63 -0.52
N THR A 78 -20.04 -16.30 0.40
CA THR A 78 -21.47 -16.54 0.18
C THR A 78 -22.11 -15.41 -0.63
N LEU A 79 -23.18 -15.72 -1.36
CA LEU A 79 -23.97 -14.74 -2.07
C LEU A 79 -24.44 -13.61 -1.14
N LEU A 80 -24.84 -13.95 0.08
CA LEU A 80 -25.31 -12.99 1.08
C LEU A 80 -24.19 -12.01 1.48
N TYR A 81 -22.96 -12.49 1.67
CA TYR A 81 -21.83 -11.62 2.01
C TYR A 81 -21.54 -10.60 0.90
N ILE A 82 -21.56 -11.04 -0.37
CA ILE A 82 -21.37 -10.14 -1.51
C ILE A 82 -22.54 -9.15 -1.61
N ALA A 83 -23.77 -9.61 -1.38
CA ALA A 83 -24.95 -8.75 -1.36
C ALA A 83 -24.88 -7.68 -0.27
N GLU A 84 -24.43 -8.00 0.92
CA GLU A 84 -24.19 -7.04 2.02
C GLU A 84 -23.11 -6.03 1.65
N LEU A 85 -22.05 -6.48 0.98
CA LEU A 85 -20.98 -5.60 0.51
C LEU A 85 -21.49 -4.63 -0.57
N VAL A 86 -22.33 -5.11 -1.50
CA VAL A 86 -23.04 -4.27 -2.48
C VAL A 86 -23.91 -3.22 -1.80
N LEU A 87 -24.73 -3.65 -0.82
CA LEU A 87 -25.59 -2.72 -0.07
C LEU A 87 -24.77 -1.62 0.63
N LYS A 88 -23.63 -1.97 1.24
CA LYS A 88 -22.75 -1.00 1.91
C LYS A 88 -22.12 -0.03 0.92
N HIS A 89 -21.69 -0.49 -0.27
CA HIS A 89 -21.19 0.41 -1.31
C HIS A 89 -22.27 1.40 -1.76
N LEU A 90 -23.48 0.93 -2.04
CA LEU A 90 -24.62 1.78 -2.41
C LEU A 90 -25.03 2.72 -1.27
N TYR A 91 -24.88 2.31 -0.03
CA TYR A 91 -25.19 3.14 1.13
C TYR A 91 -24.24 4.34 1.28
N VAL A 92 -22.95 4.11 1.03
CA VAL A 92 -21.91 5.15 1.19
C VAL A 92 -21.81 6.03 -0.05
N GLN A 93 -21.92 5.46 -1.25
CA GLN A 93 -21.66 6.16 -2.50
C GLN A 93 -22.94 6.59 -3.24
N GLY A 94 -24.08 6.06 -2.83
CA GLY A 94 -25.39 6.39 -3.46
C GLY A 94 -25.66 5.57 -4.71
N ASN A 95 -25.94 6.26 -5.82
CA ASN A 95 -26.29 5.64 -7.09
C ASN A 95 -25.03 5.23 -7.87
N LEU A 96 -24.91 3.96 -8.24
CA LEU A 96 -23.75 3.40 -8.95
C LEU A 96 -24.17 2.55 -10.14
N LEU A 97 -23.35 2.57 -11.18
CA LEU A 97 -23.45 1.61 -12.28
C LEU A 97 -23.06 0.19 -11.81
N GLY A 98 -23.67 -0.83 -12.40
CA GLY A 98 -23.31 -2.22 -12.09
C GLY A 98 -21.83 -2.51 -12.28
N VAL A 99 -21.19 -1.95 -13.32
CA VAL A 99 -19.75 -2.07 -13.56
C VAL A 99 -18.91 -1.36 -12.50
N GLU A 100 -19.40 -0.24 -11.96
CA GLU A 100 -18.71 0.48 -10.88
C GLU A 100 -18.75 -0.30 -9.58
N ILE A 101 -19.90 -0.91 -9.26
CA ILE A 101 -20.03 -1.80 -8.11
C ILE A 101 -19.03 -2.95 -8.22
N ALA A 102 -18.96 -3.63 -9.36
CA ALA A 102 -18.01 -4.72 -9.58
C ALA A 102 -16.56 -4.26 -9.45
N ARG A 103 -16.22 -3.07 -9.96
CA ARG A 103 -14.90 -2.46 -9.85
C ARG A 103 -14.54 -2.14 -8.39
N ASN A 104 -15.48 -1.59 -7.64
CA ASN A 104 -15.27 -1.23 -6.23
C ASN A 104 -15.07 -2.48 -5.35
N ILE A 105 -15.85 -3.54 -5.63
CA ILE A 105 -15.76 -4.83 -4.92
C ILE A 105 -14.58 -5.68 -5.43
N ARG A 106 -14.01 -5.36 -6.60
CA ARG A 106 -12.92 -6.11 -7.23
C ARG A 106 -13.29 -7.56 -7.59
N LEU A 107 -14.55 -7.78 -7.94
CA LEU A 107 -15.03 -9.06 -8.48
C LEU A 107 -15.51 -8.91 -9.91
N PRO A 108 -15.47 -9.98 -10.72
CA PRO A 108 -16.11 -10.01 -12.04
C PRO A 108 -17.58 -9.64 -11.95
N PHE A 109 -18.06 -8.87 -12.92
CA PHE A 109 -19.45 -8.42 -12.91
C PHE A 109 -20.45 -9.57 -12.89
N GLN A 110 -20.13 -10.71 -13.50
CA GLN A 110 -21.01 -11.90 -13.51
C GLN A 110 -21.36 -12.35 -12.08
N ILE A 111 -20.38 -12.37 -11.18
CA ILE A 111 -20.57 -12.77 -9.77
C ILE A 111 -21.40 -11.70 -9.05
N VAL A 112 -21.08 -10.43 -9.23
CA VAL A 112 -21.81 -9.31 -8.60
C VAL A 112 -23.24 -9.25 -9.13
N GLN A 113 -23.46 -9.59 -10.40
CA GLN A 113 -24.78 -9.62 -11.02
C GLN A 113 -25.76 -10.56 -10.33
N GLU A 114 -25.29 -11.72 -9.84
CA GLU A 114 -26.11 -12.67 -9.09
C GLU A 114 -26.61 -12.04 -7.78
N SER A 115 -25.73 -11.37 -7.06
CA SER A 115 -26.08 -10.63 -5.84
C SER A 115 -27.02 -9.46 -6.12
N LEU A 116 -26.83 -8.74 -7.21
CA LEU A 116 -27.73 -7.64 -7.63
C LEU A 116 -29.14 -8.15 -8.02
N ARG A 117 -29.23 -9.30 -8.68
CA ARG A 117 -30.52 -9.94 -8.97
C ARG A 117 -31.24 -10.32 -7.68
N TRP A 118 -30.55 -11.00 -6.79
CA TRP A 118 -31.10 -11.39 -5.48
C TRP A 118 -31.57 -10.17 -4.68
N LEU A 119 -30.78 -9.10 -4.61
CA LEU A 119 -31.14 -7.85 -3.92
C LEU A 119 -32.33 -7.14 -4.56
N LYS A 120 -32.50 -7.24 -5.88
CA LYS A 120 -33.66 -6.72 -6.59
C LYS A 120 -34.92 -7.52 -6.27
N ASP A 121 -34.82 -8.86 -6.26
CA ASP A 121 -35.93 -9.75 -5.91
C ASP A 121 -36.38 -9.53 -4.45
N GLU A 122 -35.42 -9.28 -3.54
CA GLU A 122 -35.65 -8.87 -2.15
C GLU A 122 -36.12 -7.42 -2.00
N LYS A 123 -36.31 -6.68 -3.10
CA LYS A 123 -36.73 -5.26 -3.10
C LYS A 123 -35.80 -4.33 -2.30
N CYS A 124 -34.55 -4.70 -2.16
CA CYS A 124 -33.54 -3.89 -1.48
C CYS A 124 -32.89 -2.88 -2.41
N VAL A 125 -32.83 -3.22 -3.70
CA VAL A 125 -32.19 -2.38 -4.74
C VAL A 125 -33.20 -2.15 -5.87
N GLU A 126 -33.22 -0.91 -6.34
CA GLU A 126 -33.99 -0.47 -7.49
C GLU A 126 -33.06 -0.07 -8.62
N VAL A 127 -33.57 -0.20 -9.85
CA VAL A 127 -32.84 0.16 -11.06
C VAL A 127 -33.47 1.43 -11.62
N SER A 128 -32.65 2.50 -11.70
CA SER A 128 -33.02 3.66 -12.50
C SER A 128 -32.77 3.33 -13.97
N SER A 129 -33.68 3.72 -14.84
CA SER A 129 -33.58 3.49 -16.28
C SER A 129 -32.22 3.99 -16.80
N GLY A 130 -31.39 3.06 -17.21
CA GLY A 130 -30.17 3.38 -17.96
C GLY A 130 -30.35 2.98 -19.40
N ASP A 131 -29.81 3.76 -20.31
CA ASP A 131 -29.82 3.43 -21.71
C ASP A 131 -29.05 2.14 -22.00
N VAL A 132 -29.80 1.11 -22.35
CA VAL A 132 -29.67 0.26 -23.53
C VAL A 132 -28.80 -1.00 -23.53
N ILE A 133 -27.66 -1.21 -22.80
CA ILE A 133 -26.83 -2.37 -23.16
C ILE A 133 -26.50 -3.29 -21.94
N GLY A 134 -27.55 -3.85 -21.34
CA GLY A 134 -27.39 -4.93 -20.35
C GLY A 134 -27.18 -4.48 -18.90
N PRO A 135 -27.25 -5.42 -17.93
CA PRO A 135 -27.29 -5.13 -16.49
C PRO A 135 -26.04 -4.41 -15.94
N ALA A 136 -24.90 -4.50 -16.64
CA ALA A 136 -23.66 -3.83 -16.24
C ALA A 136 -23.75 -2.30 -16.32
N SER A 137 -24.59 -1.78 -17.24
CA SER A 137 -24.80 -0.35 -17.46
C SER A 137 -26.02 0.23 -16.75
N TYR A 138 -26.73 -0.57 -15.94
CA TYR A 138 -27.83 -0.06 -15.14
C TYR A 138 -27.34 0.68 -13.92
N HIS A 139 -28.02 1.78 -13.59
CA HIS A 139 -27.83 2.47 -12.31
C HIS A 139 -28.65 1.80 -11.23
N PHE A 140 -27.96 1.40 -10.17
CA PHE A 140 -28.54 0.79 -8.99
C PHE A 140 -28.55 1.77 -7.82
N HIS A 141 -29.66 1.82 -7.09
CA HIS A 141 -29.79 2.60 -5.87
C HIS A 141 -30.59 1.81 -4.80
N LEU A 142 -30.44 2.21 -3.56
CA LEU A 142 -31.14 1.56 -2.47
C LEU A 142 -32.60 2.01 -2.38
N SER A 143 -33.51 1.04 -2.22
CA SER A 143 -34.86 1.30 -1.75
C SER A 143 -34.87 1.66 -0.26
N GLU A 144 -36.02 2.02 0.32
CA GLU A 144 -36.14 2.23 1.76
C GLU A 144 -35.77 0.97 2.56
N MET A 145 -36.20 -0.21 2.11
CA MET A 145 -35.82 -1.47 2.74
C MET A 145 -34.32 -1.75 2.62
N GLY A 146 -33.75 -1.51 1.43
CA GLY A 146 -32.32 -1.65 1.19
C GLY A 146 -31.50 -0.72 2.05
N ARG A 147 -31.94 0.52 2.24
CA ARG A 147 -31.26 1.51 3.08
C ARG A 147 -31.22 1.09 4.55
N ARG A 148 -32.31 0.50 5.05
CA ARG A 148 -32.36 -0.04 6.41
C ARG A 148 -31.41 -1.24 6.58
N ARG A 149 -31.48 -2.24 5.68
CA ARG A 149 -30.55 -3.40 5.70
C ARG A 149 -29.09 -2.98 5.53
N ALA A 150 -28.82 -2.02 4.65
CA ALA A 150 -27.47 -1.50 4.46
C ALA A 150 -26.92 -0.84 5.73
N ARG A 151 -27.76 -0.08 6.46
CA ARG A 151 -27.37 0.53 7.74
C ARG A 151 -27.06 -0.54 8.78
N GLU A 152 -27.92 -1.55 8.93
CA GLU A 152 -27.69 -2.66 9.85
C GLU A 152 -26.37 -3.39 9.54
N ALA A 153 -26.11 -3.72 8.27
CA ALA A 153 -24.87 -4.33 7.83
C ALA A 153 -23.65 -3.42 8.07
N PHE A 154 -23.80 -2.11 7.88
CA PHE A 154 -22.73 -1.14 8.12
C PHE A 154 -22.43 -0.95 9.63
N GLU A 155 -23.44 -1.02 10.50
CA GLU A 155 -23.25 -0.97 11.95
C GLU A 155 -22.52 -2.21 12.48
N GLN A 156 -22.81 -3.39 11.92
CA GLN A 156 -22.10 -4.63 12.27
C GLN A 156 -20.65 -4.63 11.80
N CYS A 157 -20.40 -4.17 10.57
CA CYS A 157 -19.07 -4.11 9.98
C CYS A 157 -18.97 -2.90 9.05
N ARG A 158 -18.19 -1.91 9.45
CA ARG A 158 -17.97 -0.67 8.67
C ARG A 158 -17.07 -0.82 7.45
N TYR A 159 -16.61 -2.03 7.18
CA TYR A 159 -15.77 -2.27 6.02
C TYR A 159 -16.56 -2.09 4.72
N VAL A 160 -16.07 -1.20 3.86
CA VAL A 160 -16.58 -0.94 2.52
C VAL A 160 -15.38 -0.90 1.57
N GLY A 161 -15.17 -1.98 0.83
CA GLY A 161 -13.99 -2.11 -0.02
C GLY A 161 -14.02 -3.38 -0.87
N PRO A 162 -12.87 -3.80 -1.41
CA PRO A 162 -12.75 -5.03 -2.16
C PRO A 162 -13.22 -6.26 -1.39
N ALA A 163 -13.78 -7.24 -2.11
CA ALA A 163 -14.13 -8.53 -1.52
C ALA A 163 -12.87 -9.20 -0.93
N PRO A 164 -12.97 -9.82 0.26
CA PRO A 164 -11.87 -10.61 0.80
C PRO A 164 -11.59 -11.82 -0.08
N ILE A 165 -10.35 -12.28 -0.07
CA ILE A 165 -9.91 -13.49 -0.75
C ILE A 165 -9.83 -14.64 0.25
N PRO A 166 -9.89 -15.92 -0.18
CA PRO A 166 -9.66 -17.07 0.67
C PRO A 166 -8.31 -16.99 1.39
N LEU A 167 -8.26 -17.44 2.65
CA LEU A 167 -7.04 -17.36 3.46
C LEU A 167 -5.88 -18.13 2.82
N GLU A 168 -6.18 -19.25 2.19
CA GLU A 168 -5.17 -20.09 1.51
C GLU A 168 -4.51 -19.34 0.35
N ASP A 169 -5.30 -18.65 -0.46
CA ASP A 169 -4.80 -17.83 -1.58
C ASP A 169 -3.98 -16.64 -1.07
N TYR A 170 -4.41 -16.02 0.03
CA TYR A 170 -3.67 -14.96 0.69
C TYR A 170 -2.31 -15.45 1.19
N ILE A 171 -2.27 -16.59 1.89
CA ILE A 171 -1.03 -17.20 2.37
C ILE A 171 -0.11 -17.57 1.20
N ALA A 172 -0.66 -18.18 0.15
CA ALA A 172 0.11 -18.54 -1.04
C ALA A 172 0.73 -17.31 -1.70
N GLN A 173 -0.03 -16.21 -1.79
CA GLN A 173 0.48 -14.96 -2.36
C GLN A 173 1.54 -14.31 -1.47
N CYS A 174 1.35 -14.29 -0.16
CA CYS A 174 2.36 -13.80 0.78
C CYS A 174 3.66 -14.60 0.67
N ASN A 175 3.57 -15.93 0.55
CA ASN A 175 4.75 -16.78 0.40
C ASN A 175 5.48 -16.55 -0.93
N ARG A 176 4.75 -16.28 -2.03
CA ARG A 176 5.35 -15.91 -3.33
C ARG A 176 6.09 -14.57 -3.28
N GLN A 177 5.63 -13.66 -2.43
CA GLN A 177 6.20 -12.32 -2.28
C GLN A 177 7.15 -12.21 -1.08
N ALA A 178 7.40 -13.33 -0.40
CA ALA A 178 8.27 -13.32 0.77
C ALA A 178 9.70 -13.00 0.35
N VAL A 179 10.26 -11.99 1.01
CA VAL A 179 11.67 -11.58 0.83
C VAL A 179 12.64 -12.43 1.66
N ALA A 180 12.13 -13.39 2.44
CA ALA A 180 12.94 -14.31 3.20
C ALA A 180 13.73 -15.24 2.26
N GLY A 181 15.07 -15.24 2.37
CA GLY A 181 15.94 -16.07 1.55
C GLY A 181 16.39 -15.43 0.23
N ILE A 182 16.13 -14.15 0.02
CA ILE A 182 16.74 -13.41 -1.08
C ILE A 182 18.26 -13.41 -0.90
N THR A 183 18.97 -13.92 -1.89
CA THR A 183 20.43 -13.80 -1.97
C THR A 183 20.77 -12.56 -2.77
N CYS A 184 21.52 -11.67 -2.16
CA CYS A 184 21.96 -10.44 -2.77
C CYS A 184 23.38 -10.64 -3.31
N SER A 185 23.53 -10.68 -4.63
CA SER A 185 24.88 -10.65 -5.24
C SER A 185 25.31 -9.21 -5.46
N GLU A 186 26.64 -8.97 -5.53
CA GLU A 186 27.20 -7.66 -5.77
C GLU A 186 26.76 -7.13 -7.13
N GLU A 187 26.72 -7.99 -8.16
CA GLU A 187 26.27 -7.63 -9.50
C GLU A 187 24.79 -7.20 -9.54
N ALA A 188 23.93 -7.88 -8.77
CA ALA A 188 22.51 -7.53 -8.67
C ALA A 188 22.31 -6.18 -7.98
N LEU A 189 23.12 -5.87 -6.97
CA LEU A 189 23.14 -4.55 -6.33
C LEU A 189 23.64 -3.46 -7.29
N GLU A 190 24.72 -3.69 -7.98
CA GLU A 190 25.24 -2.75 -8.98
C GLU A 190 24.19 -2.48 -10.08
N GLU A 191 23.47 -3.50 -10.54
CA GLU A 191 22.40 -3.34 -11.53
C GLU A 191 21.22 -2.53 -10.96
N ALA A 192 20.77 -2.80 -9.74
CA ALA A 192 19.65 -2.11 -9.10
C ALA A 192 19.94 -0.62 -8.83
N PHE A 193 21.20 -0.29 -8.61
CA PHE A 193 21.67 1.06 -8.32
C PHE A 193 22.43 1.71 -9.47
N GLY A 194 22.53 1.08 -10.65
CA GLY A 194 23.35 1.52 -11.79
C GLY A 194 23.05 2.92 -12.32
N ASP A 195 21.84 3.42 -12.10
CA ASP A 195 21.45 4.79 -12.46
C ASP A 195 21.85 5.84 -11.40
N LEU A 196 22.40 5.43 -10.26
CA LEU A 196 22.73 6.30 -9.15
C LEU A 196 24.24 6.39 -8.92
N ILE A 197 24.72 7.61 -8.69
CA ILE A 197 26.09 7.82 -8.21
C ILE A 197 26.09 7.59 -6.70
N ILE A 198 26.62 6.47 -6.27
CA ILE A 198 26.64 6.04 -4.87
C ILE A 198 28.08 6.13 -4.35
N ARG A 199 28.22 6.51 -3.07
CA ARG A 199 29.49 6.51 -2.36
C ARG A 199 30.06 5.08 -2.27
N ASP A 200 31.36 4.95 -2.51
CA ASP A 200 32.08 3.69 -2.31
C ASP A 200 31.82 3.10 -0.93
N GLY A 201 31.52 1.81 -0.87
CA GLY A 201 31.23 1.09 0.36
C GLY A 201 29.76 1.10 0.81
N LEU A 202 28.88 1.98 0.28
CA LEU A 202 27.46 1.97 0.66
C LEU A 202 26.75 0.67 0.22
N LEU A 203 27.12 0.12 -0.94
CA LEU A 203 26.57 -1.16 -1.40
C LEU A 203 26.94 -2.31 -0.47
N ASN A 204 28.16 -2.28 0.10
CA ASN A 204 28.61 -3.27 1.07
C ASN A 204 27.84 -3.19 2.40
N GLU A 205 27.32 -2.01 2.76
CA GLU A 205 26.44 -1.83 3.92
C GLU A 205 25.01 -2.26 3.62
N LEU A 206 24.51 -1.97 2.41
CA LEU A 206 23.15 -2.28 1.99
C LEU A 206 22.93 -3.78 1.72
N GLY A 207 23.91 -4.48 1.15
CA GLY A 207 23.78 -5.91 0.81
C GLY A 207 23.35 -6.78 1.98
N PRO A 208 24.05 -6.79 3.13
CA PRO A 208 23.65 -7.52 4.32
C PRO A 208 22.27 -7.08 4.86
N ALA A 209 21.95 -5.80 4.79
CA ALA A 209 20.66 -5.28 5.22
C ALA A 209 19.50 -5.82 4.37
N ILE A 210 19.67 -5.88 3.05
CA ILE A 210 18.69 -6.46 2.11
C ILE A 210 18.54 -7.96 2.37
N CYS A 211 19.65 -8.70 2.44
CA CYS A 211 19.65 -10.14 2.68
C CYS A 211 19.01 -10.52 4.03
N SER A 212 18.98 -9.60 4.99
CA SER A 212 18.34 -9.84 6.29
C SER A 212 16.83 -10.06 6.18
N GLY A 213 16.18 -9.61 5.11
CA GLY A 213 14.73 -9.65 4.93
C GLY A 213 13.94 -8.83 5.96
N LYS A 214 14.63 -7.94 6.70
CA LYS A 214 14.02 -7.10 7.74
C LYS A 214 13.79 -5.67 7.24
N SER A 215 12.98 -4.92 7.98
CA SER A 215 12.77 -3.50 7.70
C SER A 215 14.08 -2.72 7.81
N ILE A 216 14.35 -1.86 6.81
CA ILE A 216 15.52 -0.99 6.76
C ILE A 216 15.08 0.43 7.09
N PHE A 217 15.77 1.06 8.05
CA PHE A 217 15.53 2.46 8.40
C PHE A 217 16.68 3.33 7.90
N ILE A 218 16.39 4.25 6.97
CA ILE A 218 17.36 5.17 6.37
C ILE A 218 17.14 6.57 6.95
N TYR A 219 18.12 7.11 7.64
CA TYR A 219 18.05 8.44 8.27
C TYR A 219 19.25 9.32 7.92
N GLY A 220 19.13 10.61 8.16
CA GLY A 220 20.18 11.61 7.92
C GLY A 220 19.61 12.96 7.46
N PRO A 221 20.45 13.98 7.25
CA PRO A 221 20.04 15.33 6.82
C PRO A 221 19.29 15.33 5.48
N PRO A 222 18.46 16.33 5.21
CA PRO A 222 17.81 16.48 3.91
C PRO A 222 18.85 16.65 2.78
N GLY A 223 18.49 16.24 1.55
CA GLY A 223 19.37 16.37 0.39
C GLY A 223 20.36 15.22 0.14
N ASN A 224 20.51 14.28 1.06
CA ASN A 224 21.52 13.18 0.96
C ASN A 224 21.03 11.94 0.19
N GLY A 225 20.09 12.07 -0.72
CA GLY A 225 19.70 10.97 -1.60
C GLY A 225 18.92 9.79 -0.96
N LYS A 226 18.43 9.91 0.29
CA LYS A 226 17.72 8.81 0.98
C LYS A 226 16.57 8.21 0.17
N THR A 227 15.76 9.07 -0.46
CA THR A 227 14.64 8.64 -1.31
C THR A 227 15.13 7.91 -2.57
N MET A 228 16.29 8.31 -3.12
CA MET A 228 16.87 7.63 -4.28
C MET A 228 17.39 6.25 -3.88
N ILE A 229 18.02 6.13 -2.72
CA ILE A 229 18.44 4.83 -2.17
C ILE A 229 17.22 3.93 -1.96
N ALA A 230 16.15 4.45 -1.35
CA ALA A 230 14.93 3.67 -1.15
C ALA A 230 14.28 3.21 -2.48
N LYS A 231 14.35 4.03 -3.52
CA LYS A 231 13.89 3.64 -4.87
C LYS A 231 14.79 2.56 -5.49
N GLY A 232 16.11 2.67 -5.36
CA GLY A 232 17.06 1.65 -5.80
C GLY A 232 16.78 0.29 -5.11
N LEU A 233 16.52 0.31 -3.80
CA LEU A 233 16.10 -0.90 -3.06
C LEU A 233 14.78 -1.50 -3.59
N GLY A 234 13.89 -0.68 -4.10
CA GLY A 234 12.63 -1.15 -4.72
C GLY A 234 12.82 -1.76 -6.11
N ASN A 235 13.97 -1.56 -6.75
CA ASN A 235 14.32 -2.15 -8.04
C ASN A 235 15.05 -3.50 -7.89
N PHE A 236 15.49 -3.84 -6.70
CA PHE A 236 16.15 -5.09 -6.33
C PHE A 236 15.13 -6.20 -6.07
#